data_af5029f0e585eea08ad74280e5d331bb
#
_entry.id   af5029f0e585eea08ad74280e5d331bb
#
_cell.length_a   1.000
_cell.length_b   1.000
_cell.length_c   1.000
_cell.angle_alpha   90.00
_cell.angle_beta   90.00
_cell.angle_gamma   90.00
#
_symmetry.space_group_name_H-M   'P 1'
#
loop_
_entity.id
_entity.type
_entity.pdbx_description
1 polymer ?
#
loop_
_entity_poly.entity_id
_entity_poly.type
_entity_poly.pdbx_seq_one_letter_code
_entity_poly.pdbx_strand_id
1 'polypeptide(L)'
;LESAYAQIEGNGQENMALCCDFLAQRLSRYAEVGPHRSFAERRAELLRHHNASWLNLWNAVSAYCHALSGETELIPEVFAEHRLASVSILAPGRPMIEMIENQVYLAQGAYAKVIGRSEGLLALCEGMHYALVALHVRLQTASAYERLGKRGEAETLLAQALTDAAPDGIVMPFAENYRYLKPLL
;
A
#
# COMPACT_ATOMS: atom_id res chain seq x y z
N LEU A 1 -16.57 10.08 6.95
CA LEU A 1 -16.06 10.59 5.65
C LEU A 1 -17.02 11.59 5.01
N GLU A 2 -18.32 11.34 4.95
CA GLU A 2 -19.31 12.27 4.35
C GLU A 2 -19.25 13.68 4.95
N SER A 3 -19.17 13.79 6.27
CA SER A 3 -19.02 15.10 6.95
C SER A 3 -17.71 15.78 6.58
N ALA A 4 -16.62 15.03 6.37
CA ALA A 4 -15.33 15.59 5.94
C ALA A 4 -15.41 16.11 4.51
N TYR A 5 -16.02 15.36 3.59
CA TYR A 5 -16.22 15.81 2.20
C TYR A 5 -17.05 17.08 2.16
N ALA A 6 -18.17 17.16 2.91
CA ALA A 6 -19.03 18.35 2.95
C ALA A 6 -18.30 19.61 3.44
N GLN A 7 -17.29 19.46 4.31
CA GLN A 7 -16.45 20.58 4.77
C GLN A 7 -15.37 20.99 3.78
N ILE A 8 -14.92 20.09 2.93
CA ILE A 8 -13.81 20.27 2.00
C ILE A 8 -14.30 20.80 0.65
N GLU A 9 -15.48 20.34 0.20
CA GLU A 9 -16.06 20.76 -1.09
C GLU A 9 -16.25 22.28 -1.15
N GLY A 10 -15.71 22.86 -2.21
CA GLY A 10 -15.78 24.31 -2.45
C GLY A 10 -14.75 25.16 -1.71
N ASN A 11 -13.94 24.58 -0.81
CA ASN A 11 -12.94 25.34 -0.04
C ASN A 11 -11.50 25.24 -0.60
N GLY A 12 -11.30 24.62 -1.76
CA GLY A 12 -9.98 24.48 -2.39
C GLY A 12 -8.99 23.61 -1.62
N GLN A 13 -9.46 22.77 -0.70
CA GLN A 13 -8.61 21.88 0.12
C GLN A 13 -8.36 20.53 -0.57
N GLU A 14 -7.81 20.58 -1.77
CA GLU A 14 -7.59 19.38 -2.62
C GLU A 14 -6.76 18.28 -1.94
N ASN A 15 -5.77 18.67 -1.11
CA ASN A 15 -4.97 17.68 -0.34
C ASN A 15 -5.83 16.88 0.63
N MET A 16 -6.76 17.54 1.32
CA MET A 16 -7.65 16.89 2.27
C MET A 16 -8.67 16.00 1.55
N ALA A 17 -9.18 16.47 0.41
CA ALA A 17 -10.06 15.67 -0.45
C ALA A 17 -9.35 14.37 -0.90
N LEU A 18 -8.09 14.48 -1.32
CA LEU A 18 -7.28 13.33 -1.71
C LEU A 18 -7.08 12.33 -0.55
N CYS A 19 -6.82 12.83 0.66
CA CYS A 19 -6.72 11.98 1.86
C CYS A 19 -8.05 11.27 2.17
N CYS A 20 -9.19 11.96 2.03
CA CYS A 20 -10.50 11.35 2.19
C CYS A 20 -10.78 10.28 1.14
N ASP A 21 -10.40 10.52 -0.12
CA ASP A 21 -10.53 9.54 -1.20
C ASP A 21 -9.67 8.29 -0.92
N PHE A 22 -8.45 8.45 -0.39
CA PHE A 22 -7.61 7.31 0.00
C PHE A 22 -8.27 6.46 1.08
N LEU A 23 -8.81 7.09 2.11
CA LEU A 23 -9.53 6.38 3.17
C LEU A 23 -10.79 5.71 2.64
N ALA A 24 -11.55 6.39 1.76
CA ALA A 24 -12.74 5.83 1.14
C ALA A 24 -12.42 4.59 0.30
N GLN A 25 -11.35 4.64 -0.50
CA GLN A 25 -10.89 3.48 -1.29
C GLN A 25 -10.47 2.30 -0.40
N ARG A 26 -9.78 2.56 0.72
CA ARG A 26 -9.42 1.49 1.67
C ARG A 26 -10.65 0.91 2.36
N LEU A 27 -11.55 1.75 2.85
CA LEU A 27 -12.76 1.31 3.56
C LEU A 27 -13.71 0.53 2.66
N SER A 28 -13.87 0.91 1.39
CA SER A 28 -14.75 0.22 0.45
C SER A 28 -14.37 -1.25 0.20
N ARG A 29 -13.17 -1.65 0.58
CA ARG A 29 -12.72 -3.06 0.49
C ARG A 29 -13.27 -3.93 1.62
N TYR A 30 -13.70 -3.32 2.73
CA TYR A 30 -14.13 -4.00 3.96
C TYR A 30 -15.57 -3.67 4.36
N ALA A 31 -16.17 -2.69 3.70
CA ALA A 31 -17.54 -2.25 3.94
C ALA A 31 -18.36 -2.39 2.66
N GLU A 32 -19.66 -2.60 2.80
CA GLU A 32 -20.61 -2.66 1.66
C GLU A 32 -20.89 -1.27 1.04
N VAL A 33 -20.08 -0.28 1.38
CA VAL A 33 -20.21 1.10 0.90
C VAL A 33 -19.09 1.37 -0.09
N GLY A 34 -19.46 1.74 -1.30
CA GLY A 34 -18.50 2.14 -2.34
C GLY A 34 -17.74 3.42 -1.99
N PRO A 35 -16.60 3.68 -2.65
CA PRO A 35 -15.88 4.94 -2.47
C PRO A 35 -16.68 6.11 -3.03
N HIS A 36 -16.46 7.31 -2.48
CA HIS A 36 -17.13 8.54 -2.95
C HIS A 36 -16.83 8.84 -4.42
N ARG A 37 -15.60 8.55 -4.86
CA ARG A 37 -15.13 8.67 -6.25
C ARG A 37 -14.37 7.42 -6.66
N SER A 38 -14.56 7.00 -7.91
CA SER A 38 -13.75 5.91 -8.47
C SER A 38 -12.30 6.34 -8.71
N PHE A 39 -11.40 5.36 -8.85
CA PHE A 39 -10.00 5.64 -9.22
C PHE A 39 -9.90 6.40 -10.54
N ALA A 40 -10.72 6.06 -11.53
CA ALA A 40 -10.70 6.70 -12.85
C ALA A 40 -11.17 8.15 -12.80
N GLU A 41 -12.25 8.43 -12.09
CA GLU A 41 -12.80 9.80 -11.95
C GLU A 41 -11.79 10.72 -11.26
N ARG A 42 -11.23 10.28 -10.12
CA ARG A 42 -10.25 11.09 -9.41
C ARG A 42 -8.97 11.30 -10.22
N ARG A 43 -8.51 10.26 -10.92
CA ARG A 43 -7.35 10.38 -11.81
C ARG A 43 -7.59 11.40 -12.92
N ALA A 44 -8.76 11.37 -13.57
CA ALA A 44 -9.11 12.33 -14.62
C ALA A 44 -9.14 13.78 -14.10
N GLU A 45 -9.62 13.99 -12.89
CA GLU A 45 -9.60 15.30 -12.23
C GLU A 45 -8.17 15.77 -11.95
N LEU A 46 -7.31 14.95 -11.36
CA LEU A 46 -5.91 15.29 -11.08
C LEU A 46 -5.11 15.59 -12.35
N LEU A 47 -5.40 14.90 -13.45
CA LEU A 47 -4.81 15.21 -14.76
C LEU A 47 -5.21 16.60 -15.26
N ARG A 48 -6.47 17.01 -15.07
CA ARG A 48 -6.94 18.37 -15.45
C ARG A 48 -6.27 19.46 -14.65
N HIS A 49 -5.93 19.19 -13.38
CA HIS A 49 -5.23 20.14 -12.50
C HIS A 49 -3.72 20.20 -12.74
N HIS A 50 -3.17 19.38 -13.63
CA HIS A 50 -1.74 19.32 -13.96
C HIS A 50 -0.81 19.16 -12.74
N ASN A 51 -1.28 18.54 -11.66
CA ASN A 51 -0.49 18.33 -10.46
C ASN A 51 0.15 16.92 -10.45
N ALA A 52 1.38 16.85 -10.93
CA ALA A 52 2.11 15.58 -11.04
C ALA A 52 2.33 14.89 -9.69
N SER A 53 2.56 15.66 -8.61
CA SER A 53 2.79 15.07 -7.29
C SER A 53 1.53 14.38 -6.74
N TRP A 54 0.37 14.98 -6.90
CA TRP A 54 -0.90 14.37 -6.50
C TRP A 54 -1.25 13.17 -7.37
N LEU A 55 -1.00 13.26 -8.66
CA LEU A 55 -1.20 12.15 -9.57
C LEU A 55 -0.31 10.95 -9.21
N ASN A 56 0.96 11.19 -8.87
CA ASN A 56 1.89 10.15 -8.44
C ASN A 56 1.42 9.47 -7.15
N LEU A 57 0.97 10.28 -6.18
CA LEU A 57 0.42 9.75 -4.92
C LEU A 57 -0.85 8.94 -5.16
N TRP A 58 -1.74 9.42 -6.03
CA TRP A 58 -2.96 8.70 -6.40
C TRP A 58 -2.66 7.37 -7.11
N ASN A 59 -1.71 7.38 -8.05
CA ASN A 59 -1.24 6.16 -8.71
C ASN A 59 -0.67 5.15 -7.70
N ALA A 60 0.04 5.61 -6.66
CA ALA A 60 0.57 4.75 -5.60
C ALA A 60 -0.56 4.07 -4.82
N VAL A 61 -1.59 4.83 -4.41
CA VAL A 61 -2.74 4.27 -3.70
C VAL A 61 -3.54 3.31 -4.57
N SER A 62 -3.73 3.66 -5.85
CA SER A 62 -4.37 2.78 -6.82
C SER A 62 -3.60 1.47 -6.99
N ALA A 63 -2.26 1.55 -7.14
CA ALA A 63 -1.39 0.38 -7.24
C ALA A 63 -1.51 -0.51 -5.99
N TYR A 64 -1.48 0.09 -4.79
CA TYR A 64 -1.63 -0.63 -3.53
C TYR A 64 -2.96 -1.37 -3.44
N CYS A 65 -4.07 -0.67 -3.70
CA CYS A 65 -5.40 -1.25 -3.64
C CYS A 65 -5.58 -2.41 -4.64
N HIS A 66 -5.19 -2.24 -5.90
CA HIS A 66 -5.29 -3.28 -6.91
C HIS A 66 -4.36 -4.46 -6.62
N ALA A 67 -3.14 -4.20 -6.15
CA ALA A 67 -2.22 -5.26 -5.74
C ALA A 67 -2.77 -6.09 -4.57
N LEU A 68 -3.39 -5.46 -3.56
CA LEU A 68 -4.05 -6.17 -2.46
C LEU A 68 -5.20 -7.07 -2.94
N SER A 69 -5.95 -6.64 -3.98
CA SER A 69 -7.00 -7.45 -4.61
C SER A 69 -6.46 -8.53 -5.54
N GLY A 70 -5.20 -8.42 -5.97
CA GLY A 70 -4.63 -9.26 -7.02
C GLY A 70 -5.10 -8.89 -8.43
N GLU A 71 -5.59 -7.67 -8.62
CA GLU A 71 -6.07 -7.10 -9.89
C GLU A 71 -4.88 -6.46 -10.63
N THR A 72 -3.92 -7.30 -11.04
CA THR A 72 -2.64 -6.84 -11.58
C THR A 72 -2.76 -6.03 -12.86
N GLU A 73 -3.79 -6.28 -13.66
CA GLU A 73 -4.11 -5.57 -14.90
C GLU A 73 -4.59 -4.12 -14.69
N LEU A 74 -5.05 -3.79 -13.47
CA LEU A 74 -5.51 -2.45 -13.10
C LEU A 74 -4.43 -1.61 -12.42
N ILE A 75 -3.26 -2.20 -12.15
CA ILE A 75 -2.13 -1.49 -11.54
C ILE A 75 -1.62 -0.41 -12.50
N PRO A 76 -1.48 0.86 -12.08
CA PRO A 76 -0.91 1.90 -12.92
C PRO A 76 0.45 1.52 -13.48
N GLU A 77 0.68 1.78 -14.78
CA GLU A 77 1.84 1.34 -15.56
C GLU A 77 3.18 1.63 -14.88
N VAL A 78 3.33 2.81 -14.27
CA VAL A 78 4.55 3.21 -13.57
C VAL A 78 4.93 2.27 -12.42
N PHE A 79 3.95 1.66 -11.76
CA PHE A 79 4.15 0.64 -10.73
C PHE A 79 4.21 -0.77 -11.33
N ALA A 80 3.37 -1.07 -12.31
CA ALA A 80 3.36 -2.37 -12.99
C ALA A 80 4.69 -2.69 -13.65
N GLU A 81 5.36 -1.67 -14.19
CA GLU A 81 6.68 -1.78 -14.84
C GLU A 81 7.86 -1.39 -13.93
N HIS A 82 7.59 -1.10 -12.64
CA HIS A 82 8.62 -0.76 -11.64
C HIS A 82 9.50 0.45 -12.03
N ARG A 83 8.89 1.46 -12.67
CA ARG A 83 9.59 2.68 -13.12
C ARG A 83 9.60 3.79 -12.06
N LEU A 84 9.75 3.44 -10.77
CA LEU A 84 9.71 4.41 -9.67
C LEU A 84 10.79 5.49 -9.73
N ALA A 85 11.90 5.24 -10.43
CA ALA A 85 12.93 6.25 -10.65
C ALA A 85 12.41 7.48 -11.43
N SER A 86 11.31 7.32 -12.19
CA SER A 86 10.65 8.40 -12.92
C SER A 86 9.63 9.17 -12.08
N VAL A 87 9.35 8.72 -10.85
CA VAL A 87 8.34 9.31 -9.97
C VAL A 87 8.99 10.26 -8.98
N SER A 88 8.60 11.53 -9.01
CA SER A 88 9.02 12.49 -8.00
C SER A 88 8.30 12.18 -6.68
N ILE A 89 9.07 11.76 -5.69
CA ILE A 89 8.57 11.39 -4.36
C ILE A 89 9.36 12.21 -3.33
N LEU A 90 8.64 12.86 -2.42
CA LEU A 90 9.27 13.51 -1.27
C LEU A 90 9.93 12.45 -0.39
N ALA A 91 11.12 12.74 0.13
CA ALA A 91 11.91 11.81 0.94
C ALA A 91 11.12 11.14 2.09
N PRO A 92 10.25 11.84 2.84
CA PRO A 92 9.43 11.20 3.87
C PRO A 92 8.43 10.15 3.34
N GLY A 93 8.02 10.24 2.08
CA GLY A 93 7.10 9.28 1.46
C GLY A 93 7.77 8.01 0.93
N ARG A 94 9.09 7.98 0.87
CA ARG A 94 9.85 6.90 0.24
C ARG A 94 9.58 5.50 0.85
N PRO A 95 9.58 5.30 2.17
CA PRO A 95 9.31 3.97 2.74
C PRO A 95 7.92 3.44 2.34
N MET A 96 6.91 4.32 2.31
CA MET A 96 5.55 3.95 1.91
C MET A 96 5.49 3.52 0.44
N ILE A 97 6.12 4.27 -0.45
CA ILE A 97 6.12 3.97 -1.90
C ILE A 97 6.89 2.68 -2.19
N GLU A 98 8.02 2.44 -1.52
CA GLU A 98 8.78 1.19 -1.68
C GLU A 98 8.01 -0.01 -1.11
N MET A 99 7.24 0.15 -0.04
CA MET A 99 6.34 -0.87 0.50
C MET A 99 5.19 -1.16 -0.49
N ILE A 100 4.64 -0.14 -1.14
CA ILE A 100 3.62 -0.32 -2.20
C ILE A 100 4.21 -1.08 -3.39
N GLU A 101 5.42 -0.74 -3.83
CA GLU A 101 6.11 -1.48 -4.88
C GLU A 101 6.34 -2.95 -4.50
N ASN A 102 6.71 -3.23 -3.25
CA ASN A 102 6.78 -4.60 -2.75
C ASN A 102 5.44 -5.33 -2.84
N GLN A 103 4.32 -4.64 -2.56
CA GLN A 103 2.99 -5.23 -2.71
C GLN A 103 2.69 -5.57 -4.18
N VAL A 104 3.12 -4.72 -5.11
CA VAL A 104 2.99 -4.98 -6.54
C VAL A 104 3.83 -6.21 -6.96
N TYR A 105 5.10 -6.29 -6.53
CA TYR A 105 5.93 -7.48 -6.76
C TYR A 105 5.28 -8.76 -6.21
N LEU A 106 4.69 -8.68 -5.01
CA LEU A 106 4.00 -9.81 -4.41
C LEU A 106 2.80 -10.24 -5.26
N ALA A 107 1.98 -9.29 -5.73
CA ALA A 107 0.82 -9.55 -6.59
C ALA A 107 1.22 -10.15 -7.94
N GLN A 108 2.34 -9.73 -8.51
CA GLN A 108 2.89 -10.25 -9.76
C GLN A 108 3.63 -11.58 -9.62
N GLY A 109 3.76 -12.13 -8.40
CA GLY A 109 4.47 -13.38 -8.15
C GLY A 109 6.00 -13.26 -8.14
N ALA A 110 6.54 -12.06 -8.09
CA ALA A 110 7.98 -11.80 -8.07
C ALA A 110 8.58 -11.93 -6.64
N TYR A 111 8.30 -13.06 -5.98
CA TYR A 111 8.59 -13.30 -4.56
C TYR A 111 10.05 -13.12 -4.18
N ALA A 112 10.98 -13.58 -5.03
CA ALA A 112 12.41 -13.40 -4.78
C ALA A 112 12.83 -11.92 -4.70
N LYS A 113 12.16 -11.04 -5.48
CA LYS A 113 12.41 -9.59 -5.42
C LYS A 113 11.90 -8.99 -4.11
N VAL A 114 10.72 -9.41 -3.63
CA VAL A 114 10.18 -8.97 -2.33
C VAL A 114 11.18 -9.29 -1.22
N ILE A 115 11.67 -10.52 -1.18
CA ILE A 115 12.64 -10.97 -0.17
C ILE A 115 13.96 -10.21 -0.30
N GLY A 116 14.51 -10.08 -1.50
CA GLY A 116 15.80 -9.41 -1.72
C GLY A 116 15.81 -7.91 -1.36
N ARG A 117 14.63 -7.27 -1.33
CA ARG A 117 14.47 -5.84 -0.96
C ARG A 117 14.15 -5.64 0.52
N SER A 118 13.70 -6.68 1.22
CA SER A 118 13.10 -6.56 2.56
C SER A 118 14.07 -5.98 3.59
N GLU A 119 15.32 -6.44 3.64
CA GLU A 119 16.31 -5.97 4.62
C GLU A 119 16.59 -4.46 4.47
N GLY A 120 16.88 -4.00 3.26
CA GLY A 120 17.12 -2.58 2.99
C GLY A 120 15.92 -1.70 3.30
N LEU A 121 14.72 -2.18 2.99
CA LEU A 121 13.48 -1.44 3.26
C LEU A 121 13.15 -1.41 4.76
N LEU A 122 13.39 -2.50 5.50
CA LEU A 122 13.24 -2.53 6.95
C LEU A 122 14.24 -1.58 7.64
N ALA A 123 15.49 -1.55 7.20
CA ALA A 123 16.49 -0.62 7.71
C ALA A 123 16.10 0.85 7.44
N LEU A 124 15.54 1.14 6.26
CA LEU A 124 15.02 2.46 5.94
C LEU A 124 13.83 2.83 6.87
N CYS A 125 12.91 1.91 7.11
CA CYS A 125 11.78 2.12 8.01
C CYS A 125 12.25 2.38 9.45
N GLU A 126 13.23 1.63 9.93
CA GLU A 126 13.81 1.81 11.26
C GLU A 126 14.48 3.18 11.41
N GLY A 127 15.34 3.57 10.46
CA GLY A 127 16.01 4.87 10.45
C GLY A 127 15.05 6.06 10.40
N MET A 128 13.85 5.89 9.87
CA MET A 128 12.82 6.93 9.77
C MET A 128 11.68 6.77 10.78
N HIS A 129 11.72 5.77 11.66
CA HIS A 129 10.67 5.45 12.65
C HIS A 129 9.30 5.12 12.04
N TYR A 130 9.27 4.42 10.90
CA TYR A 130 8.05 4.02 10.19
C TYR A 130 7.61 2.59 10.58
N ALA A 131 7.28 2.39 11.86
CA ALA A 131 6.94 1.07 12.42
C ALA A 131 5.78 0.38 11.68
N LEU A 132 4.72 1.14 11.32
CA LEU A 132 3.59 0.59 10.59
C LEU A 132 3.96 0.09 9.18
N VAL A 133 4.83 0.82 8.48
CA VAL A 133 5.34 0.40 7.17
C VAL A 133 6.22 -0.84 7.31
N ALA A 134 7.09 -0.88 8.33
CA ALA A 134 7.92 -2.06 8.62
C ALA A 134 7.06 -3.30 8.87
N LEU A 135 5.92 -3.15 9.57
CA LEU A 135 4.97 -4.24 9.79
C LEU A 135 4.43 -4.79 8.46
N HIS A 136 3.99 -3.91 7.54
CA HIS A 136 3.56 -4.35 6.20
C HIS A 136 4.67 -5.08 5.45
N VAL A 137 5.90 -4.57 5.49
CA VAL A 137 7.06 -5.19 4.82
C VAL A 137 7.32 -6.61 5.36
N ARG A 138 7.24 -6.81 6.69
CA ARG A 138 7.38 -8.16 7.28
C ARG A 138 6.30 -9.12 6.79
N LEU A 139 5.04 -8.68 6.73
CA LEU A 139 3.92 -9.49 6.26
C LEU A 139 4.05 -9.85 4.77
N GLN A 140 4.48 -8.90 3.94
CA GLN A 140 4.75 -9.13 2.52
C GLN A 140 5.90 -10.13 2.33
N THR A 141 6.96 -10.00 3.12
CA THR A 141 8.13 -10.89 3.05
C THR A 141 7.77 -12.30 3.56
N ALA A 142 7.00 -12.42 4.63
CA ALA A 142 6.47 -13.71 5.13
C ALA A 142 5.64 -14.41 4.03
N SER A 143 4.74 -13.66 3.39
CA SER A 143 3.94 -14.17 2.28
C SER A 143 4.81 -14.65 1.10
N ALA A 144 5.87 -13.91 0.77
CA ALA A 144 6.79 -14.28 -0.30
C ALA A 144 7.59 -15.56 0.03
N TYR A 145 8.05 -15.72 1.27
CA TYR A 145 8.71 -16.94 1.73
C TYR A 145 7.78 -18.15 1.65
N GLU A 146 6.54 -18.01 2.10
CA GLU A 146 5.54 -19.11 2.02
C GLU A 146 5.33 -19.56 0.56
N ARG A 147 5.21 -18.60 -0.38
CA ARG A 147 5.05 -18.89 -1.81
C ARG A 147 6.26 -19.59 -2.44
N LEU A 148 7.44 -19.46 -1.84
CA LEU A 148 8.66 -20.17 -2.23
C LEU A 148 8.88 -21.48 -1.46
N GLY A 149 7.93 -21.92 -0.64
CA GLY A 149 8.01 -23.13 0.17
C GLY A 149 8.96 -23.02 1.36
N LYS A 150 9.33 -21.82 1.77
CA LYS A 150 10.20 -21.54 2.92
C LYS A 150 9.37 -21.20 4.15
N ARG A 151 8.59 -22.20 4.60
CA ARG A 151 7.57 -22.00 5.64
C ARG A 151 8.16 -21.57 6.99
N GLY A 152 9.33 -22.09 7.39
CA GLY A 152 9.95 -21.73 8.67
C GLY A 152 10.33 -20.25 8.76
N GLU A 153 10.89 -19.69 7.67
CA GLU A 153 11.20 -18.27 7.56
C GLU A 153 9.92 -17.42 7.53
N ALA A 154 8.89 -17.90 6.86
CA ALA A 154 7.59 -17.23 6.79
C ALA A 154 6.92 -17.15 8.16
N GLU A 155 6.88 -18.23 8.91
CA GLU A 155 6.32 -18.31 10.28
C GLU A 155 7.10 -17.43 11.27
N THR A 156 8.43 -17.38 11.15
CA THR A 156 9.28 -16.54 11.99
C THR A 156 8.94 -15.06 11.80
N LEU A 157 8.82 -14.60 10.56
CA LEU A 157 8.45 -13.21 10.25
C LEU A 157 7.03 -12.87 10.67
N LEU A 158 6.08 -13.80 10.49
CA LEU A 158 4.70 -13.61 10.93
C LEU A 158 4.61 -13.48 12.45
N ALA A 159 5.33 -14.37 13.20
CA ALA A 159 5.38 -14.31 14.65
C ALA A 159 5.98 -12.98 15.15
N GLN A 160 7.04 -12.49 14.51
CA GLN A 160 7.63 -11.20 14.82
C GLN A 160 6.64 -10.06 14.55
N ALA A 161 5.96 -10.08 13.40
CA ALA A 161 4.95 -9.08 13.05
C ALA A 161 3.78 -9.05 14.07
N LEU A 162 3.33 -10.21 14.53
CA LEU A 162 2.30 -10.32 15.59
C LEU A 162 2.80 -9.74 16.92
N THR A 163 4.05 -10.04 17.29
CA THR A 163 4.68 -9.50 18.51
C THR A 163 4.77 -7.97 18.47
N ASP A 164 5.17 -7.41 17.33
CA ASP A 164 5.30 -5.96 17.16
C ASP A 164 3.93 -5.24 17.16
N ALA A 165 2.90 -5.89 16.65
CA ALA A 165 1.55 -5.32 16.54
C ALA A 165 0.71 -5.42 17.83
N ALA A 166 0.99 -6.41 18.67
CA ALA A 166 0.16 -6.76 19.83
C ALA A 166 0.02 -5.63 20.87
N PRO A 167 1.09 -4.89 21.27
CA PRO A 167 0.98 -3.85 22.27
C PRO A 167 -0.03 -2.75 21.94
N ASP A 168 -0.15 -2.42 20.65
CA ASP A 168 -1.02 -1.34 20.16
C ASP A 168 -2.33 -1.87 19.54
N GLY A 169 -2.57 -3.19 19.57
CA GLY A 169 -3.75 -3.81 19.01
C GLY A 169 -3.89 -3.60 17.49
N ILE A 170 -2.78 -3.51 16.76
CA ILE A 170 -2.77 -3.23 15.32
C ILE A 170 -3.23 -4.46 14.53
N VAL A 171 -4.39 -4.38 13.88
CA VAL A 171 -5.00 -5.48 13.12
C VAL A 171 -5.04 -5.23 11.62
N MET A 172 -5.19 -3.95 11.19
CA MET A 172 -5.44 -3.61 9.79
C MET A 172 -4.39 -4.14 8.80
N PRO A 173 -3.07 -4.10 9.05
CA PRO A 173 -2.08 -4.65 8.13
C PRO A 173 -2.27 -6.14 7.84
N PHE A 174 -2.69 -6.92 8.85
CA PHE A 174 -3.00 -8.34 8.68
C PHE A 174 -4.25 -8.55 7.84
N ALA A 175 -5.31 -7.79 8.10
CA ALA A 175 -6.54 -7.83 7.32
C ALA A 175 -6.30 -7.44 5.85
N GLU A 176 -5.53 -6.38 5.60
CA GLU A 176 -5.17 -5.93 4.26
C GLU A 176 -4.36 -6.98 3.49
N ASN A 177 -3.43 -7.65 4.16
CA ASN A 177 -2.59 -8.70 3.55
C ASN A 177 -3.20 -10.10 3.63
N TYR A 178 -4.43 -10.27 4.14
CA TYR A 178 -5.05 -11.58 4.37
C TYR A 178 -5.00 -12.49 3.14
N ARG A 179 -5.27 -11.97 1.93
CA ARG A 179 -5.22 -12.74 0.68
C ARG A 179 -3.89 -13.50 0.53
N TYR A 180 -2.79 -12.87 0.91
CA TYR A 180 -1.43 -13.40 0.77
C TYR A 180 -0.99 -14.19 1.99
N LEU A 181 -1.49 -13.84 3.18
CA LEU A 181 -1.18 -14.52 4.44
C LEU A 181 -1.99 -15.80 4.67
N LYS A 182 -3.17 -15.93 4.02
CA LYS A 182 -4.09 -17.05 4.21
C LYS A 182 -3.41 -18.45 4.21
N PRO A 183 -2.41 -18.74 3.36
CA PRO A 183 -1.72 -20.04 3.39
C PRO A 183 -0.88 -20.28 4.65
N LEU A 184 -0.54 -19.23 5.42
CA LEU A 184 0.21 -19.30 6.68
C LEU A 184 -0.68 -19.45 7.91
N LEU A 185 -1.97 -19.12 7.79
CA LEU A 185 -2.96 -19.19 8.86
C LEU A 185 -3.70 -20.53 8.85
#